data_459c396313d2ef20da643b943c0144d4
#
_entry.id   459c396313d2ef20da643b943c0144d4
#
_cell.length_a   1.000
_cell.length_b   1.000
_cell.length_c   1.000
_cell.angle_alpha   90.00
_cell.angle_beta   90.00
_cell.angle_gamma   90.00
#
_symmetry.space_group_name_H-M   'P 1'
#
loop_
_entity.id
_entity.type
_entity.pdbx_description
1 polymer ?
#
loop_
_entity_poly.entity_id
_entity_poly.type
_entity_poly.pdbx_seq_one_letter_code
_entity_poly.pdbx_strand_id
1 'polypeptide(L)'
;LSLAGRYCVLMPNTARGGGISRKITNLPDRKRLKEIARELEVPKGMGVILRTAGANRTKVEVKRDFEYLMRLWENVRNLTLKSTAPSLVYEEGSLIKRSIRDLYNKDISEIVVSGEEGYREAKDFMKMLMPSHAKVVQPYRDLHPIFARSGIEAQLDRMLQPQVTLKSGGYIIINQTEALVAIDVNSGRSTREHSIEDTALQTNLEAAVEA
;
A
#
# COMPACT_ATOMS: atom_id res chain seq x y z
N LEU A 1 -0.57 17.72 15.98
CA LEU A 1 -1.13 17.18 14.74
C LEU A 1 -0.01 16.65 13.85
N SER A 2 -0.23 15.50 13.21
CA SER A 2 0.66 14.91 12.20
C SER A 2 -0.15 14.58 10.96
N LEU A 3 0.24 15.13 9.82
CA LEU A 3 -0.41 14.89 8.54
C LEU A 3 0.49 13.97 7.70
N ALA A 4 -0.01 12.79 7.36
CA ALA A 4 0.79 11.78 6.64
C ALA A 4 0.55 11.88 5.13
N GLY A 5 1.63 12.12 4.39
CA GLY A 5 1.71 11.97 2.94
C GLY A 5 2.24 10.59 2.54
N ARG A 6 2.57 10.45 1.27
CA ARG A 6 3.19 9.24 0.72
C ARG A 6 4.62 9.07 1.23
N TYR A 7 5.41 10.12 1.18
CA TYR A 7 6.85 10.12 1.44
C TYR A 7 7.25 10.99 2.61
N CYS A 8 6.37 11.87 3.06
CA CYS A 8 6.58 12.83 4.14
C CYS A 8 5.50 12.73 5.21
N VAL A 9 5.82 13.22 6.41
CA VAL A 9 4.86 13.56 7.45
C VAL A 9 5.08 15.01 7.82
N LEU A 10 4.04 15.83 7.75
CA LEU A 10 4.06 17.23 8.17
C LEU A 10 3.54 17.37 9.59
N MET A 11 4.28 18.06 10.41
CA MET A 11 3.89 18.44 11.78
C MET A 11 3.73 19.96 11.86
N PRO A 12 2.50 20.48 11.65
CA PRO A 12 2.31 21.92 11.48
C PRO A 12 2.56 22.76 12.74
N ASN A 13 2.47 22.16 13.92
CA ASN A 13 2.56 22.86 15.21
C ASN A 13 3.77 22.36 16.04
N THR A 14 4.94 22.21 15.41
CA THR A 14 6.14 21.70 16.07
C THR A 14 7.30 22.67 15.89
N ALA A 15 7.67 23.38 16.94
CA ALA A 15 8.73 24.37 16.92
C ALA A 15 10.13 23.76 16.64
N ARG A 16 10.32 22.51 17.04
CA ARG A 16 11.53 21.72 16.76
C ARG A 16 11.07 20.34 16.29
N GLY A 17 11.24 20.06 15.05
CA GLY A 17 10.85 18.75 14.54
C GLY A 17 11.13 18.63 13.06
N GLY A 18 11.47 17.44 12.66
CA GLY A 18 11.80 17.12 11.30
C GLY A 18 13.03 16.24 11.22
N GLY A 19 13.20 15.62 10.09
CA GLY A 19 14.34 14.76 9.85
C GLY A 19 14.01 13.59 8.95
N ILE A 20 14.72 12.51 9.17
CA ILE A 20 14.63 11.30 8.36
C ILE A 20 14.23 10.15 9.28
N SER A 21 13.32 9.31 8.83
CA SER A 21 12.89 8.12 9.56
C SER A 21 14.11 7.32 10.08
N ARG A 22 14.05 6.93 11.35
CA ARG A 22 15.11 6.10 11.98
C ARG A 22 15.24 4.71 11.34
N LYS A 23 14.18 4.25 10.65
CA LYS A 23 14.18 2.96 9.94
C LYS A 23 15.02 2.99 8.66
N ILE A 24 15.42 4.16 8.16
CA ILE A 24 16.36 4.29 7.03
C ILE A 24 17.77 4.27 7.62
N THR A 25 18.44 3.13 7.51
CA THR A 25 19.78 2.91 8.10
C THR A 25 20.92 3.17 7.10
N ASN A 26 20.66 3.09 5.80
CA ASN A 26 21.64 3.30 4.74
C ASN A 26 22.17 4.75 4.78
N LEU A 27 23.45 4.93 4.97
CA LEU A 27 24.10 6.24 5.13
C LEU A 27 24.03 7.12 3.87
N PRO A 28 24.29 6.62 2.65
CA PRO A 28 24.12 7.38 1.40
C PRO A 28 22.70 7.93 1.24
N ASP A 29 21.68 7.09 1.47
CA ASP A 29 20.28 7.53 1.40
C ASP A 29 19.96 8.59 2.43
N ARG A 30 20.42 8.42 3.65
CA ARG A 30 20.25 9.44 4.71
C ARG A 30 20.88 10.77 4.34
N LYS A 31 22.08 10.77 3.73
CA LYS A 31 22.75 11.99 3.28
C LYS A 31 21.93 12.68 2.20
N ARG A 32 21.54 11.94 1.16
CA ARG A 32 20.71 12.44 0.07
C ARG A 32 19.36 13.00 0.56
N LEU A 33 18.67 12.27 1.42
CA LEU A 33 17.39 12.71 1.98
C LEU A 33 17.53 13.94 2.89
N LYS A 34 18.66 14.09 3.59
CA LYS A 34 18.95 15.27 4.39
C LYS A 34 19.13 16.51 3.53
N GLU A 35 19.73 16.37 2.36
CA GLU A 35 19.84 17.44 1.36
C GLU A 35 18.46 17.82 0.83
N ILE A 36 17.64 16.82 0.42
CA ILE A 36 16.26 17.05 -0.01
C ILE A 36 15.47 17.79 1.07
N ALA A 37 15.53 17.33 2.33
CA ALA A 37 14.80 17.95 3.42
C ALA A 37 15.18 19.41 3.69
N ARG A 38 16.47 19.78 3.47
CA ARG A 38 16.94 21.18 3.59
C ARG A 38 16.40 22.08 2.50
N GLU A 39 16.16 21.51 1.32
CA GLU A 39 15.66 22.26 0.17
C GLU A 39 14.12 22.36 0.15
N LEU A 40 13.43 21.61 1.02
CA LEU A 40 12.03 21.86 1.28
C LEU A 40 11.91 23.13 2.12
N GLU A 41 11.29 24.14 1.57
CA GLU A 41 11.06 25.43 2.25
C GLU A 41 9.96 25.26 3.32
N VAL A 42 10.33 24.58 4.42
CA VAL A 42 9.41 24.30 5.53
C VAL A 42 9.23 25.59 6.34
N PRO A 43 7.99 26.08 6.53
CA PRO A 43 7.73 27.28 7.32
C PRO A 43 8.20 27.15 8.78
N LYS A 44 8.58 28.28 9.38
CA LYS A 44 8.96 28.33 10.80
C LYS A 44 7.83 27.80 11.67
N GLY A 45 8.14 26.98 12.67
CA GLY A 45 7.17 26.37 13.56
C GLY A 45 6.55 25.07 13.02
N MET A 46 7.01 24.60 11.86
CA MET A 46 6.61 23.31 11.30
C MET A 46 7.79 22.35 11.22
N GLY A 47 7.51 21.06 11.25
CA GLY A 47 8.50 19.99 11.05
C GLY A 47 8.06 19.04 9.97
N VAL A 48 9.03 18.45 9.24
CA VAL A 48 8.79 17.43 8.22
C VAL A 48 9.68 16.23 8.50
N ILE A 49 9.09 15.04 8.50
CA ILE A 49 9.82 13.76 8.59
C ILE A 49 9.71 13.04 7.25
N LEU A 50 10.85 12.65 6.67
CA LEU A 50 10.88 11.79 5.50
C LEU A 50 10.66 10.33 5.91
N ARG A 51 9.65 9.69 5.31
CA ARG A 51 9.24 8.31 5.57
C ARG A 51 10.16 7.30 4.85
N THR A 52 10.15 6.05 5.29
CA THR A 52 10.85 4.93 4.62
C THR A 52 10.42 4.76 3.17
N ALA A 53 9.13 4.96 2.87
CA ALA A 53 8.62 4.93 1.50
C ALA A 53 9.23 5.99 0.57
N GLY A 54 9.82 7.05 1.13
CA GLY A 54 10.55 8.10 0.40
C GLY A 54 12.04 7.79 0.17
N ALA A 55 12.57 6.68 0.72
CA ALA A 55 14.01 6.39 0.69
C ALA A 55 14.59 6.40 -0.73
N ASN A 56 13.88 5.83 -1.71
CA ASN A 56 14.32 5.72 -3.11
C ASN A 56 13.60 6.69 -4.05
N ARG A 57 12.97 7.74 -3.50
CA ARG A 57 12.21 8.70 -4.31
C ARG A 57 13.06 9.90 -4.71
N THR A 58 12.68 10.50 -5.84
CA THR A 58 13.33 11.71 -6.36
C THR A 58 12.93 12.93 -5.53
N LYS A 59 13.77 13.97 -5.59
CA LYS A 59 13.47 15.27 -4.97
C LYS A 59 12.11 15.82 -5.43
N VAL A 60 11.78 15.68 -6.71
CA VAL A 60 10.52 16.18 -7.28
C VAL A 60 9.32 15.47 -6.69
N GLU A 61 9.40 14.15 -6.49
CA GLU A 61 8.33 13.37 -5.86
C GLU A 61 8.12 13.78 -4.40
N VAL A 62 9.21 13.93 -3.66
CA VAL A 62 9.16 14.36 -2.25
C VAL A 62 8.61 15.78 -2.13
N LYS A 63 9.01 16.70 -3.01
CA LYS A 63 8.50 18.08 -3.03
C LYS A 63 7.01 18.12 -3.32
N ARG A 64 6.51 17.35 -4.30
CA ARG A 64 5.07 17.26 -4.61
C ARG A 64 4.26 16.73 -3.44
N ASP A 65 4.79 15.74 -2.72
CA ASP A 65 4.14 15.19 -1.53
C ASP A 65 4.09 16.23 -0.39
N PHE A 66 5.16 16.99 -0.22
CA PHE A 66 5.19 18.11 0.73
C PHE A 66 4.17 19.20 0.36
N GLU A 67 4.09 19.59 -0.91
CA GLU A 67 3.11 20.56 -1.41
C GLU A 67 1.66 20.08 -1.18
N TYR A 68 1.40 18.79 -1.36
CA TYR A 68 0.13 18.18 -0.99
C TYR A 68 -0.17 18.34 0.50
N LEU A 69 0.79 18.06 1.38
CA LEU A 69 0.64 18.20 2.83
C LEU A 69 0.39 19.66 3.25
N MET A 70 1.00 20.61 2.59
CA MET A 70 0.76 22.04 2.82
C MET A 70 -0.67 22.44 2.45
N ARG A 71 -1.19 21.94 1.31
CA ARG A 71 -2.60 22.17 0.94
C ARG A 71 -3.56 21.50 1.92
N LEU A 72 -3.24 20.29 2.37
CA LEU A 72 -4.04 19.58 3.37
C LEU A 72 -4.08 20.35 4.68
N TRP A 73 -2.94 20.85 5.15
CA TRP A 73 -2.87 21.69 6.35
C TRP A 73 -3.71 22.94 6.21
N GLU A 74 -3.64 23.62 5.08
CA GLU A 74 -4.44 24.81 4.81
C GLU A 74 -5.95 24.53 4.89
N ASN A 75 -6.38 23.39 4.32
CA ASN A 75 -7.78 22.94 4.42
C ASN A 75 -8.21 22.69 5.87
N VAL A 76 -7.37 21.97 6.64
CA VAL A 76 -7.63 21.71 8.06
C VAL A 76 -7.73 23.02 8.86
N ARG A 77 -6.79 23.94 8.62
CA ARG A 77 -6.78 25.26 9.28
C ARG A 77 -8.04 26.06 8.96
N ASN A 78 -8.40 26.14 7.69
CA ASN A 78 -9.57 26.88 7.23
C ASN A 78 -10.87 26.29 7.80
N LEU A 79 -10.99 24.95 7.85
CA LEU A 79 -12.12 24.28 8.46
C LEU A 79 -12.19 24.56 9.96
N THR A 80 -11.05 24.48 10.64
CA THR A 80 -10.96 24.78 12.09
C THR A 80 -11.44 26.18 12.40
N LEU A 81 -11.01 27.19 11.62
CA LEU A 81 -11.40 28.59 11.82
C LEU A 81 -12.90 28.87 11.57
N LYS A 82 -13.55 28.03 10.75
CA LYS A 82 -14.98 28.13 10.43
C LYS A 82 -15.87 27.27 11.34
N SER A 83 -15.27 26.42 12.16
CA SER A 83 -15.99 25.45 12.99
C SER A 83 -16.08 25.91 14.43
N THR A 84 -17.18 25.52 15.11
CA THR A 84 -17.34 25.69 16.56
C THR A 84 -17.01 24.38 17.25
N ALA A 85 -16.21 24.43 18.33
CA ALA A 85 -15.86 23.25 19.10
C ALA A 85 -17.08 22.69 19.89
N PRO A 86 -17.23 21.36 20.01
CA PRO A 86 -16.42 20.32 19.38
C PRO A 86 -16.78 20.06 17.91
N SER A 87 -15.79 19.92 17.02
CA SER A 87 -16.00 19.62 15.60
C SER A 87 -14.86 18.76 15.05
N LEU A 88 -15.19 17.81 14.19
CA LEU A 88 -14.20 17.00 13.48
C LEU A 88 -13.59 17.83 12.34
N VAL A 89 -12.33 18.21 12.48
CA VAL A 89 -11.61 19.03 11.48
C VAL A 89 -10.62 18.22 10.63
N TYR A 90 -10.23 17.04 11.11
CA TYR A 90 -9.34 16.12 10.40
C TYR A 90 -9.43 14.72 11.00
N GLU A 91 -9.45 13.72 10.13
CA GLU A 91 -9.25 12.31 10.49
C GLU A 91 -8.42 11.58 9.44
N GLU A 92 -7.71 10.57 9.85
CA GLU A 92 -6.89 9.70 8.98
C GLU A 92 -7.49 8.28 8.86
N GLY A 93 -8.76 8.12 9.25
CA GLY A 93 -9.41 6.81 9.39
C GLY A 93 -9.79 6.12 8.08
N SER A 94 -9.93 6.87 6.98
CA SER A 94 -10.40 6.29 5.71
C SER A 94 -9.44 5.26 5.14
N LEU A 95 -9.93 4.00 5.01
CA LEU A 95 -9.20 2.92 4.35
C LEU A 95 -8.91 3.24 2.88
N ILE A 96 -9.84 3.88 2.19
CA ILE A 96 -9.70 4.29 0.78
C ILE A 96 -8.52 5.25 0.62
N LYS A 97 -8.49 6.32 1.40
CA LYS A 97 -7.40 7.31 1.36
C LYS A 97 -6.05 6.69 1.70
N ARG A 98 -6.01 5.84 2.74
CA ARG A 98 -4.77 5.15 3.15
C ARG A 98 -4.27 4.19 2.08
N SER A 99 -5.15 3.42 1.46
CA SER A 99 -4.79 2.50 0.38
C SER A 99 -4.22 3.25 -0.84
N ILE A 100 -4.88 4.31 -1.27
CA ILE A 100 -4.38 5.15 -2.37
C ILE A 100 -3.03 5.78 -2.00
N ARG A 101 -2.91 6.34 -0.81
CA ARG A 101 -1.68 7.00 -0.36
C ARG A 101 -0.49 6.05 -0.34
N ASP A 102 -0.66 4.87 0.23
CA ASP A 102 0.46 3.98 0.54
C ASP A 102 0.72 2.92 -0.55
N LEU A 103 -0.29 2.53 -1.33
CA LEU A 103 -0.18 1.43 -2.31
C LEU A 103 -0.18 1.88 -3.77
N TYR A 104 -0.82 3.03 -4.10
CA TYR A 104 -0.88 3.46 -5.49
C TYR A 104 0.50 3.84 -6.03
N ASN A 105 0.81 3.33 -7.21
CA ASN A 105 1.99 3.69 -7.99
C ASN A 105 1.62 3.75 -9.49
N LYS A 106 2.58 4.10 -10.36
CA LYS A 106 2.35 4.29 -11.80
C LYS A 106 2.05 3.00 -12.57
N ASP A 107 2.37 1.85 -11.99
CA ASP A 107 2.13 0.53 -12.61
C ASP A 107 0.68 0.06 -12.42
N ILE A 108 -0.07 0.76 -11.55
CA ILE A 108 -1.50 0.51 -11.34
C ILE A 108 -2.30 1.27 -12.39
N SER A 109 -2.96 0.54 -13.27
CA SER A 109 -3.72 1.08 -14.40
C SER A 109 -5.04 1.73 -13.97
N GLU A 110 -5.71 1.16 -12.97
CA GLU A 110 -6.99 1.68 -12.46
C GLU A 110 -7.22 1.35 -10.98
N ILE A 111 -8.04 2.18 -10.35
CA ILE A 111 -8.55 2.01 -9.00
C ILE A 111 -10.07 1.98 -9.11
N VAL A 112 -10.64 0.80 -8.95
CA VAL A 112 -12.09 0.61 -9.04
C VAL A 112 -12.70 0.66 -7.65
N VAL A 113 -13.73 1.51 -7.48
CA VAL A 113 -14.34 1.75 -6.17
C VAL A 113 -15.84 1.48 -6.22
N SER A 114 -16.32 0.62 -5.34
CA SER A 114 -17.72 0.32 -5.18
C SER A 114 -18.40 1.34 -4.27
N GLY A 115 -19.58 1.78 -4.68
CA GLY A 115 -20.36 2.80 -3.98
C GLY A 115 -20.00 4.23 -4.38
N GLU A 116 -21.03 5.06 -4.54
CA GLU A 116 -20.88 6.45 -5.02
C GLU A 116 -20.10 7.32 -4.03
N GLU A 117 -20.34 7.17 -2.75
CA GLU A 117 -19.65 7.93 -1.70
C GLU A 117 -18.15 7.60 -1.68
N GLY A 118 -17.80 6.32 -1.63
CA GLY A 118 -16.41 5.87 -1.68
C GLY A 118 -15.71 6.28 -2.98
N TYR A 119 -16.40 6.23 -4.11
CA TYR A 119 -15.87 6.69 -5.39
C TYR A 119 -15.55 8.19 -5.36
N ARG A 120 -16.45 9.03 -4.85
CA ARG A 120 -16.22 10.47 -4.72
C ARG A 120 -15.05 10.76 -3.78
N GLU A 121 -15.02 10.11 -2.63
CA GLU A 121 -13.90 10.22 -1.68
C GLU A 121 -12.56 9.88 -2.34
N ALA A 122 -12.48 8.74 -3.03
CA ALA A 122 -11.28 8.31 -3.74
C ALA A 122 -10.86 9.29 -4.82
N LYS A 123 -11.84 9.76 -5.61
CA LYS A 123 -11.62 10.70 -6.71
C LYS A 123 -11.09 12.04 -6.24
N ASP A 124 -11.71 12.60 -5.21
CA ASP A 124 -11.32 13.92 -4.68
C ASP A 124 -9.97 13.83 -3.94
N PHE A 125 -9.73 12.74 -3.24
CA PHE A 125 -8.42 12.48 -2.64
C PHE A 125 -7.32 12.37 -3.71
N MET A 126 -7.56 11.64 -4.80
CA MET A 126 -6.59 11.53 -5.89
C MET A 126 -6.35 12.86 -6.60
N LYS A 127 -7.39 13.68 -6.80
CA LYS A 127 -7.24 15.03 -7.35
C LYS A 127 -6.31 15.90 -6.48
N MET A 128 -6.41 15.77 -5.16
CA MET A 128 -5.59 16.54 -4.24
C MET A 128 -4.16 16.00 -4.18
N LEU A 129 -4.00 14.66 -4.19
CA LEU A 129 -2.70 13.98 -4.07
C LEU A 129 -1.90 14.02 -5.38
N MET A 130 -2.54 13.62 -6.49
CA MET A 130 -1.94 13.50 -7.82
C MET A 130 -2.96 13.88 -8.90
N PRO A 131 -3.18 15.17 -9.17
CA PRO A 131 -4.26 15.64 -10.06
C PRO A 131 -4.26 15.00 -11.46
N SER A 132 -3.08 14.79 -12.05
CA SER A 132 -2.92 14.16 -13.38
C SER A 132 -3.35 12.70 -13.42
N HIS A 133 -3.43 12.03 -12.29
CA HIS A 133 -3.81 10.62 -12.14
C HIS A 133 -5.27 10.43 -11.68
N ALA A 134 -6.03 11.51 -11.48
CA ALA A 134 -7.42 11.40 -11.02
C ALA A 134 -8.30 10.54 -11.95
N LYS A 135 -7.94 10.44 -13.25
CA LYS A 135 -8.66 9.61 -14.23
C LYS A 135 -8.58 8.11 -13.99
N VAL A 136 -7.57 7.60 -13.25
CA VAL A 136 -7.44 6.17 -12.95
C VAL A 136 -8.47 5.69 -11.94
N VAL A 137 -9.08 6.59 -11.18
CA VAL A 137 -10.16 6.25 -10.23
C VAL A 137 -11.46 6.12 -10.99
N GLN A 138 -12.02 4.91 -10.99
CA GLN A 138 -13.23 4.51 -11.72
C GLN A 138 -14.32 4.00 -10.79
N PRO A 139 -15.60 4.28 -11.06
CA PRO A 139 -16.70 3.73 -10.28
C PRO A 139 -16.97 2.27 -10.67
N TYR A 140 -17.20 1.42 -9.70
CA TYR A 140 -17.69 0.06 -9.93
C TYR A 140 -19.20 0.09 -10.15
N ARG A 141 -19.67 -0.47 -11.28
CA ARG A 141 -21.08 -0.40 -11.68
C ARG A 141 -21.72 -1.77 -11.96
N ASP A 142 -21.01 -2.86 -11.66
CA ASP A 142 -21.54 -4.21 -11.84
C ASP A 142 -22.45 -4.62 -10.68
N LEU A 143 -23.38 -5.54 -10.94
CA LEU A 143 -24.28 -6.10 -9.93
C LEU A 143 -23.61 -7.15 -9.03
N HIS A 144 -22.55 -7.79 -9.53
CA HIS A 144 -21.80 -8.78 -8.74
C HIS A 144 -20.88 -8.07 -7.73
N PRO A 145 -20.70 -8.60 -6.52
CA PRO A 145 -19.75 -8.04 -5.56
C PRO A 145 -18.35 -7.92 -6.16
N ILE A 146 -17.69 -6.78 -5.94
CA ILE A 146 -16.43 -6.41 -6.60
C ILE A 146 -15.33 -7.45 -6.38
N PHE A 147 -15.20 -8.01 -5.18
CA PHE A 147 -14.17 -9.00 -4.87
C PHE A 147 -14.53 -10.41 -5.36
N ALA A 148 -15.82 -10.77 -5.37
CA ALA A 148 -16.27 -12.03 -5.93
C ALA A 148 -16.03 -12.08 -7.45
N ARG A 149 -16.34 -10.99 -8.17
CA ARG A 149 -16.09 -10.89 -9.62
C ARG A 149 -14.60 -11.06 -9.97
N SER A 150 -13.73 -10.54 -9.18
CA SER A 150 -12.27 -10.64 -9.38
C SER A 150 -11.68 -11.95 -8.82
N GLY A 151 -12.49 -12.83 -8.26
CA GLY A 151 -12.05 -14.10 -7.66
C GLY A 151 -11.22 -13.93 -6.38
N ILE A 152 -11.21 -12.73 -5.78
CA ILE A 152 -10.41 -12.43 -4.58
C ILE A 152 -10.95 -13.20 -3.36
N GLU A 153 -12.27 -13.26 -3.19
CA GLU A 153 -12.89 -14.00 -2.09
C GLU A 153 -12.53 -15.49 -2.14
N ALA A 154 -12.60 -16.10 -3.32
CA ALA A 154 -12.20 -17.50 -3.51
C ALA A 154 -10.69 -17.73 -3.24
N GLN A 155 -9.85 -16.75 -3.52
CA GLN A 155 -8.42 -16.83 -3.18
C GLN A 155 -8.19 -16.73 -1.67
N LEU A 156 -8.90 -15.83 -0.97
CA LEU A 156 -8.83 -15.71 0.49
C LEU A 156 -9.31 -17.01 1.18
N ASP A 157 -10.38 -17.61 0.69
CA ASP A 157 -10.85 -18.90 1.23
C ASP A 157 -9.81 -20.00 1.05
N ARG A 158 -9.13 -20.05 -0.08
CA ARG A 158 -8.04 -21.02 -0.32
C ARG A 158 -6.85 -20.82 0.61
N MET A 159 -6.53 -19.60 0.98
CA MET A 159 -5.41 -19.31 1.91
C MET A 159 -5.64 -19.93 3.31
N LEU A 160 -6.88 -20.23 3.67
CA LEU A 160 -7.22 -20.87 4.95
C LEU A 160 -7.18 -22.40 4.87
N GLN A 161 -7.02 -22.98 3.69
CA GLN A 161 -6.97 -24.43 3.51
C GLN A 161 -5.53 -24.93 3.61
N PRO A 162 -5.25 -26.02 4.32
CA PRO A 162 -3.91 -26.57 4.44
C PRO A 162 -3.43 -27.23 3.14
N GLN A 163 -4.35 -27.60 2.24
CA GLN A 163 -4.02 -28.29 0.98
C GLN A 163 -4.01 -27.33 -0.20
N VAL A 164 -2.93 -27.38 -0.97
CA VAL A 164 -2.78 -26.66 -2.26
C VAL A 164 -2.63 -27.67 -3.39
N THR A 165 -3.47 -27.56 -4.40
CA THR A 165 -3.43 -28.43 -5.61
C THR A 165 -2.45 -27.84 -6.62
N LEU A 166 -1.53 -28.67 -7.12
CA LEU A 166 -0.51 -28.31 -8.11
C LEU A 166 -1.07 -28.43 -9.54
N LYS A 167 -0.41 -27.80 -10.49
CA LYS A 167 -0.82 -27.77 -11.91
C LYS A 167 -0.81 -29.14 -12.57
N SER A 168 0.11 -30.02 -12.17
CA SER A 168 0.22 -31.41 -12.67
C SER A 168 -0.86 -32.33 -12.12
N GLY A 169 -1.62 -31.92 -11.10
CA GLY A 169 -2.61 -32.74 -10.38
C GLY A 169 -2.06 -33.39 -9.10
N GLY A 170 -0.82 -33.08 -8.74
CA GLY A 170 -0.28 -33.29 -7.40
C GLY A 170 -0.87 -32.29 -6.39
N TYR A 171 -0.47 -32.40 -5.14
CA TYR A 171 -0.84 -31.46 -4.09
C TYR A 171 0.20 -31.41 -2.99
N ILE A 172 0.22 -30.31 -2.27
CA ILE A 172 1.00 -30.15 -1.05
C ILE A 172 0.07 -29.93 0.15
N ILE A 173 0.50 -30.34 1.33
CA ILE A 173 -0.20 -30.07 2.58
C ILE A 173 0.75 -29.27 3.46
N ILE A 174 0.32 -28.07 3.85
CA ILE A 174 1.09 -27.15 4.67
C ILE A 174 0.50 -27.16 6.08
N ASN A 175 1.28 -27.64 7.05
CA ASN A 175 0.89 -27.70 8.45
C ASN A 175 1.84 -26.85 9.31
N GLN A 176 1.28 -25.85 9.97
CA GLN A 176 2.00 -25.03 10.92
C GLN A 176 1.99 -25.69 12.30
N THR A 177 3.18 -25.85 12.89
CA THR A 177 3.36 -26.23 14.28
C THR A 177 3.89 -25.05 15.08
N GLU A 178 4.05 -25.20 16.40
CA GLU A 178 4.65 -24.16 17.25
C GLU A 178 6.10 -23.82 16.85
N ALA A 179 6.86 -24.80 16.40
CA ALA A 179 8.30 -24.67 16.15
C ALA A 179 8.68 -24.60 14.67
N LEU A 180 7.84 -25.10 13.77
CA LEU A 180 8.15 -25.20 12.33
C LEU A 180 6.89 -25.26 11.47
N VAL A 181 7.08 -25.10 10.16
CA VAL A 181 6.09 -25.43 9.14
C VAL A 181 6.52 -26.73 8.45
N ALA A 182 5.64 -27.75 8.47
CA ALA A 182 5.84 -28.98 7.73
C ALA A 182 5.08 -28.94 6.43
N ILE A 183 5.73 -29.28 5.32
CA ILE A 183 5.12 -29.34 3.99
C ILE A 183 5.28 -30.77 3.46
N ASP A 184 4.15 -31.44 3.29
CA ASP A 184 4.10 -32.77 2.67
C ASP A 184 3.78 -32.62 1.17
N VAL A 185 4.54 -33.29 0.31
CA VAL A 185 4.43 -33.21 -1.15
C VAL A 185 3.92 -34.52 -1.71
N ASN A 186 2.81 -34.47 -2.42
CA ASN A 186 2.14 -35.62 -3.01
C ASN A 186 2.01 -35.47 -4.53
N SER A 187 2.46 -36.47 -5.28
CA SER A 187 2.31 -36.50 -6.74
C SER A 187 0.84 -36.69 -7.19
N GLY A 188 -0.01 -37.25 -6.30
CA GLY A 188 -1.44 -37.39 -6.57
C GLY A 188 -1.75 -38.11 -7.88
N ARG A 189 -2.44 -37.40 -8.77
CA ARG A 189 -2.83 -37.89 -10.12
C ARG A 189 -1.84 -37.46 -11.22
N SER A 190 -0.68 -36.94 -10.87
CA SER A 190 0.36 -36.57 -11.83
C SER A 190 1.01 -37.84 -12.39
N THR A 191 0.49 -38.33 -13.53
CA THR A 191 0.93 -39.59 -14.17
C THR A 191 1.34 -39.36 -15.62
N ARG A 192 1.70 -38.14 -15.99
CA ARG A 192 2.00 -37.78 -17.38
C ARG A 192 3.44 -38.06 -17.79
N GLU A 193 4.34 -38.19 -16.83
CA GLU A 193 5.75 -38.41 -17.08
C GLU A 193 6.06 -39.89 -17.28
N HIS A 194 7.13 -40.17 -18.04
CA HIS A 194 7.53 -41.53 -18.42
C HIS A 194 8.26 -42.30 -17.33
N SER A 195 8.71 -41.62 -16.27
CA SER A 195 9.36 -42.24 -15.11
C SER A 195 8.84 -41.70 -13.78
N ILE A 196 9.05 -42.48 -12.70
CA ILE A 196 8.72 -42.11 -11.35
C ILE A 196 9.60 -40.91 -10.90
N GLU A 197 10.87 -40.92 -11.33
CA GLU A 197 11.83 -39.88 -10.98
C GLU A 197 11.48 -38.53 -11.62
N ASP A 198 11.08 -38.54 -12.90
CA ASP A 198 10.63 -37.32 -13.59
C ASP A 198 9.34 -36.78 -12.99
N THR A 199 8.41 -37.66 -12.62
CA THR A 199 7.19 -37.27 -11.91
C THR A 199 7.52 -36.61 -10.56
N ALA A 200 8.43 -37.19 -9.77
CA ALA A 200 8.85 -36.66 -8.49
C ALA A 200 9.56 -35.30 -8.65
N LEU A 201 10.45 -35.18 -9.63
CA LEU A 201 11.16 -33.93 -9.91
C LEU A 201 10.17 -32.82 -10.28
N GLN A 202 9.27 -33.08 -11.22
CA GLN A 202 8.28 -32.09 -11.66
C GLN A 202 7.36 -31.67 -10.53
N THR A 203 6.85 -32.62 -9.74
CA THR A 203 6.00 -32.36 -8.58
C THR A 203 6.73 -31.49 -7.54
N ASN A 204 8.01 -31.80 -7.27
CA ASN A 204 8.79 -31.04 -6.31
C ASN A 204 9.13 -29.63 -6.78
N LEU A 205 9.36 -29.44 -8.09
CA LEU A 205 9.55 -28.10 -8.66
C LEU A 205 8.27 -27.25 -8.56
N GLU A 206 7.10 -27.83 -8.86
CA GLU A 206 5.82 -27.14 -8.66
C GLU A 206 5.58 -26.82 -7.20
N ALA A 207 5.82 -27.77 -6.30
CA ALA A 207 5.70 -27.59 -4.86
C ALA A 207 6.57 -26.44 -4.34
N ALA A 208 7.80 -26.31 -4.85
CA ALA A 208 8.71 -25.23 -4.46
C ALA A 208 8.27 -23.83 -4.93
N VAL A 209 7.42 -23.76 -5.94
CA VAL A 209 6.84 -22.49 -6.41
C VAL A 209 5.63 -22.08 -5.58
N GLU A 210 4.86 -23.07 -5.09
CA GLU A 210 3.62 -22.83 -4.33
C GLU A 210 3.86 -22.70 -2.80
N ALA A 211 4.99 -23.18 -2.29
CA ALA A 211 5.38 -23.10 -0.87
C ALA A 211 6.06 -21.77 -0.53
#